data_8e4ee8d35d46226b9dcc70844d6c4495
#
_entry.id   8e4ee8d35d46226b9dcc70844d6c4495
#
_cell.length_a   1.000
_cell.length_b   1.000
_cell.length_c   1.000
_cell.angle_alpha   90.00
_cell.angle_beta   90.00
_cell.angle_gamma   90.00
#
_symmetry.space_group_name_H-M   'P 1'
#
loop_
_entity.id
_entity.type
_entity.pdbx_description
1 polymer ?
#
loop_
_entity_poly.entity_id
_entity_poly.type
_entity_poly.pdbx_seq_one_letter_code
_entity_poly.pdbx_strand_id
1 'polypeptide(L)' 'KYLKQMLEQFDGNIEKALAAYNAGPGSVKKFDGIPPYKETENYVKKVLNNFLA' A
#
# COMPACT_ATOMS: atom_id res chain seq x y z
N LYS A 1 10.12 -8.96 -0.06
CA LYS A 1 9.43 -10.22 0.17
C LYS A 1 8.06 -10.03 0.80
N TYR A 2 7.96 -9.02 1.62
CA TYR A 2 6.67 -8.69 2.21
C TYR A 2 5.70 -8.11 1.19
N LEU A 3 6.22 -7.39 0.23
CA LEU A 3 5.38 -6.76 -0.77
C LEU A 3 4.58 -7.80 -1.57
N LYS A 4 5.21 -8.91 -1.89
CA LYS A 4 4.53 -9.97 -2.61
C LYS A 4 3.38 -10.53 -1.78
N GLN A 5 3.61 -10.72 -0.48
CA GLN A 5 2.57 -11.20 0.41
C GLN A 5 1.42 -10.21 0.51
N MET A 6 1.76 -8.92 0.56
CA MET A 6 0.73 -7.89 0.60
C MET A 6 -0.09 -7.87 -0.66
N LEU A 7 0.57 -8.05 -1.81
CA LEU A 7 -0.15 -8.12 -3.07
C LEU A 7 -1.15 -9.28 -3.09
N GLU A 8 -0.74 -10.42 -2.56
CA GLU A 8 -1.61 -11.58 -2.50
C GLU A 8 -2.78 -11.34 -1.55
N GLN A 9 -2.54 -10.67 -0.43
CA GLN A 9 -3.59 -10.38 0.54
C GLN A 9 -4.65 -9.44 -0.02
N PHE A 10 -4.25 -8.55 -0.92
CA PHE A 10 -5.15 -7.51 -1.44
C PHE A 10 -5.49 -7.74 -2.91
N ASP A 11 -5.43 -8.99 -3.35
CA ASP A 11 -5.88 -9.41 -4.70
C ASP A 11 -5.16 -8.65 -5.81
N GLY A 12 -3.87 -8.40 -5.61
CA GLY A 12 -3.07 -7.74 -6.63
C GLY A 12 -3.26 -6.24 -6.70
N ASN A 13 -3.96 -5.64 -5.73
CA ASN A 13 -4.12 -4.19 -5.69
C ASN A 13 -2.82 -3.56 -5.18
N ILE A 14 -2.08 -2.95 -6.12
CA ILE A 14 -0.76 -2.39 -5.80
C ILE A 14 -0.85 -1.27 -4.79
N GLU A 15 -1.85 -0.41 -4.90
CA GLU A 15 -2.00 0.71 -3.98
C GLU A 15 -2.20 0.24 -2.55
N LYS A 16 -3.11 -0.72 -2.37
CA LYS A 16 -3.36 -1.26 -1.04
C LYS A 16 -2.15 -2.03 -0.52
N ALA A 17 -1.48 -2.76 -1.40
CA ALA A 17 -0.30 -3.52 -1.01
C ALA A 17 0.82 -2.60 -0.54
N LEU A 18 1.07 -1.50 -1.24
CA LEU A 18 2.09 -0.54 -0.86
C LEU A 18 1.72 0.14 0.45
N ALA A 19 0.45 0.50 0.62
CA ALA A 19 -0.01 1.10 1.86
C ALA A 19 0.16 0.13 3.02
N ALA A 20 -0.17 -1.13 2.81
CA ALA A 20 -0.01 -2.15 3.84
C ALA A 20 1.46 -2.37 4.17
N TYR A 21 2.32 -2.31 3.18
CA TYR A 21 3.75 -2.48 3.37
C TYR A 21 4.31 -1.34 4.23
N ASN A 22 3.80 -0.14 4.05
CA ASN A 22 4.26 1.04 4.78
C ASN A 22 3.59 1.18 6.15
N ALA A 23 2.25 1.09 6.19
CA ALA A 23 1.48 1.35 7.40
C ALA A 23 1.01 0.09 8.12
N GLY A 24 1.16 -1.08 7.49
CA GLY A 24 0.70 -2.33 8.06
C GLY A 24 -0.64 -2.77 7.48
N PRO A 25 -0.81 -4.10 7.28
CA PRO A 25 -2.05 -4.60 6.69
C PRO A 25 -3.28 -4.33 7.55
N GLY A 26 -3.12 -4.25 8.87
CA GLY A 26 -4.22 -3.93 9.74
C GLY A 26 -4.80 -2.56 9.50
N SER A 27 -3.93 -1.57 9.23
CA SER A 27 -4.38 -0.22 8.94
C SER A 27 -5.15 -0.17 7.64
N VAL A 28 -4.68 -0.86 6.61
CA VAL A 28 -5.35 -0.87 5.33
C VAL A 28 -6.72 -1.52 5.44
N LYS A 29 -6.81 -2.61 6.19
CA LYS A 29 -8.10 -3.26 6.40
C LYS A 29 -9.05 -2.39 7.19
N LYS A 30 -8.53 -1.66 8.18
CA LYS A 30 -9.35 -0.78 9.01
C LYS A 30 -9.97 0.33 8.19
N PHE A 31 -9.20 0.91 7.27
CA PHE A 31 -9.69 2.02 6.45
C PHE A 31 -10.20 1.58 5.09
N ASP A 32 -10.17 0.28 4.82
CA ASP A 32 -10.62 -0.30 3.55
C ASP A 32 -9.92 0.38 2.37
N GLY A 33 -8.63 0.55 2.51
CA GLY A 33 -7.84 1.19 1.48
C GLY A 33 -6.65 1.89 2.08
N ILE A 34 -6.16 2.93 1.40
CA ILE A 34 -5.02 3.69 1.87
C ILE A 34 -5.44 4.49 3.11
N PRO A 35 -4.77 4.28 4.27
CA PRO A 35 -5.11 5.05 5.45
C PRO A 35 -4.83 6.53 5.24
N PRO A 36 -5.54 7.44 5.94
CA PRO A 36 -5.33 8.87 5.78
C PRO A 36 -4.08 9.35 6.51
N TYR A 37 -3.00 8.62 6.38
CA TYR A 37 -1.70 9.01 6.93
C TYR A 37 -0.92 9.67 5.80
N LYS A 38 -0.51 10.90 6.03
CA LYS A 38 0.18 11.66 5.00
C LYS A 38 1.44 10.93 4.51
N GLU A 39 2.17 10.34 5.43
CA GLU A 39 3.39 9.60 5.09
C GLU A 39 3.07 8.41 4.18
N THR A 40 2.03 7.67 4.50
CA THR A 40 1.65 6.51 3.70
C THR A 40 1.14 6.93 2.34
N GLU A 41 0.33 7.99 2.26
CA GLU A 41 -0.15 8.49 0.99
C GLU A 41 1.00 8.92 0.09
N ASN A 42 1.95 9.64 0.65
CA ASN A 42 3.12 10.09 -0.09
C ASN A 42 3.98 8.92 -0.53
N TYR A 43 4.13 7.92 0.31
CA TYR A 43 4.89 6.72 -0.01
C TYR A 43 4.28 6.00 -1.21
N VAL A 44 2.97 5.79 -1.18
CA VAL A 44 2.28 5.10 -2.24
C VAL A 44 2.40 5.86 -3.56
N LYS A 45 2.17 7.17 -3.52
CA LYS A 45 2.28 8.01 -4.70
C LYS A 45 3.69 7.97 -5.29
N LYS A 46 4.70 8.05 -4.42
CA LYS A 46 6.08 8.09 -4.87
C LYS A 46 6.48 6.79 -5.54
N VAL A 47 6.11 5.67 -4.92
CA VAL A 47 6.47 4.37 -5.46
C VAL A 47 5.74 4.11 -6.78
N LEU A 48 4.45 4.42 -6.84
CA LEU A 48 3.68 4.25 -8.07
C LEU A 48 4.22 5.12 -9.19
N ASN A 49 4.57 6.35 -8.88
CA ASN A 49 5.11 7.27 -9.87
C ASN A 49 6.42 6.73 -10.45
N ASN A 50 7.30 6.22 -9.60
CA ASN A 50 8.55 5.62 -10.06
C ASN A 50 8.30 4.35 -10.86
N PHE A 51 7.31 3.59 -10.48
CA PHE A 51 7.00 2.33 -11.14
C PHE A 51 6.42 2.56 -12.53
N LEU A 52 5.61 3.58 -12.68
CA LEU A 52 4.95 3.89 -13.95
C LEU A 52 5.80 4.76 -14.87
N ALA A 53 6.81 5.40 -14.32
CA ALA A 53 7.69 6.27 -15.10
C ALA A 53 8.69 5.44 -15.99
#